data_015670823a39476a08074b0800db30f5
#
_entry.id   015670823a39476a08074b0800db30f5
#
_cell.length_a   1.000
_cell.length_b   1.000
_cell.length_c   1.000
_cell.angle_alpha   90.00
_cell.angle_beta   90.00
_cell.angle_gamma   90.00
#
_symmetry.space_group_name_H-M   'P 1'
#
loop_
_entity.id
_entity.type
_entity.pdbx_description
1 polymer ?
#
loop_
_entity_poly.entity_id
_entity_poly.type
_entity_poly.pdbx_seq_one_letter_code
_entity_poly.pdbx_strand_id
1 'polypeptide(L)'
;MPARRVFAWEPEEQWTSSEEREKKIEELSRELDESMDSNSGKGCLKAYLEKNEVWHIADIDYELRVDYRKYLKSTYSDSAVRSYLRGMDKAKLYAIRKHANTLKGKQEIAKNTDLIHELLFLPYHPNPAIAERYDCKVAIDKLVWDFRVNGSELCKRQLLEIIEDVVLRDIMLRECTMRLNGLKVVYQFCMQEHIEDLRYITQVQADKLEKYADTAYAKELAERELRECQKYLFCHAKNILWDSTVWYLERLHLEQYRVNPSNPVKKFSFMGIEKRENREILQEYMKYCLGVTHLAMSGIQAEFYRILAFVMWMEKETAMELKLASETEIKKYFQIIELKEASYFNDIVIAIYQLYEYLQTKEIIDRIPFRYEYYLKKEIHCHNNRSVEMEIYERILRELKNFPEIPRLILLHSMLIGLRISEVCTLKGDAYSWQGRDAWIQVYQMKMRTYKRVPIPDVLYKIMKRYLEKYHIGSEDYVFQNKRGGAYQYGSFKWQMKELFNKRQDIFKGYDFKSHDFRHPYVKPKTKKFITFFEVFGQLHSCP
;
A
#
# COMPACT_ATOMS: atom_id res chain seq x y z
N MET A 1 34.87 4.37 -14.49
CA MET A 1 34.62 3.13 -15.24
C MET A 1 34.55 2.00 -14.24
N PRO A 2 33.47 1.25 -14.11
CA PRO A 2 33.46 0.09 -13.26
C PRO A 2 34.37 -0.95 -13.87
N ALA A 3 35.27 -1.46 -13.06
CA ALA A 3 36.11 -2.57 -13.47
C ALA A 3 35.18 -3.76 -13.80
N ARG A 4 35.08 -4.09 -15.07
CA ARG A 4 34.60 -5.39 -15.47
C ARG A 4 35.41 -6.43 -14.69
N ARG A 5 34.82 -7.13 -13.76
CA ARG A 5 35.18 -8.51 -13.49
C ARG A 5 34.55 -9.42 -14.55
N VAL A 6 34.47 -8.92 -15.72
CA VAL A 6 34.47 -9.70 -16.94
C VAL A 6 35.93 -9.79 -17.29
N PHE A 7 36.48 -10.97 -17.35
CA PHE A 7 37.70 -11.29 -17.97
C PHE A 7 38.29 -10.13 -18.78
N ALA A 8 39.18 -9.32 -18.15
CA ALA A 8 40.12 -8.54 -18.90
C ALA A 8 41.06 -9.57 -19.53
N TRP A 9 40.65 -10.05 -20.67
CA TRP A 9 41.49 -10.85 -21.51
C TRP A 9 42.52 -9.90 -22.11
N GLU A 10 43.73 -9.94 -21.55
CA GLU A 10 44.89 -9.49 -22.32
C GLU A 10 45.18 -10.60 -23.34
N PRO A 11 45.18 -10.29 -24.67
CA PRO A 11 45.24 -11.33 -25.71
C PRO A 11 46.56 -12.06 -25.84
N GLU A 12 47.49 -11.97 -24.90
CA GLU A 12 48.85 -12.52 -25.03
C GLU A 12 49.34 -13.41 -23.90
N GLU A 13 48.51 -13.91 -23.01
CA GLU A 13 48.96 -15.07 -22.23
C GLU A 13 48.81 -16.34 -23.07
N GLN A 14 49.79 -16.61 -23.88
CA GLN A 14 50.03 -17.96 -24.44
C GLN A 14 50.15 -18.93 -23.29
N TRP A 15 49.25 -19.90 -23.23
CA TRP A 15 49.26 -21.01 -22.28
C TRP A 15 50.56 -21.73 -22.35
N THR A 16 51.44 -21.59 -21.36
CA THR A 16 52.80 -22.08 -21.37
C THR A 16 52.94 -23.51 -20.94
N SER A 17 51.86 -24.20 -20.45
CA SER A 17 51.95 -25.65 -20.23
C SER A 17 50.59 -26.38 -20.33
N SER A 18 50.59 -27.52 -20.95
CA SER A 18 49.53 -28.53 -20.96
C SER A 18 49.06 -28.88 -19.53
N GLU A 19 50.01 -28.89 -18.59
CA GLU A 19 49.78 -29.25 -17.18
C GLU A 19 48.90 -28.26 -16.41
N GLU A 20 49.04 -26.98 -16.69
CA GLU A 20 48.18 -25.97 -16.03
C GLU A 20 46.72 -26.06 -16.50
N ARG A 21 46.53 -26.34 -17.78
CA ARG A 21 45.17 -26.56 -18.34
C ARG A 21 44.54 -27.83 -17.77
N GLU A 22 45.29 -28.91 -17.64
CA GLU A 22 44.83 -30.17 -17.05
C GLU A 22 44.40 -29.97 -15.59
N LYS A 23 45.17 -29.24 -14.79
CA LYS A 23 44.82 -28.91 -13.40
C LYS A 23 43.51 -28.12 -13.33
N LYS A 24 43.30 -27.09 -14.18
CA LYS A 24 42.07 -26.32 -14.24
C LYS A 24 40.85 -27.17 -14.62
N ILE A 25 41.03 -28.12 -15.55
CA ILE A 25 40.00 -29.10 -15.95
C ILE A 25 39.65 -30.04 -14.78
N GLU A 26 40.65 -30.49 -14.02
CA GLU A 26 40.43 -31.34 -12.84
C GLU A 26 39.69 -30.56 -11.73
N GLU A 27 40.06 -29.29 -11.49
CA GLU A 27 39.38 -28.43 -10.53
C GLU A 27 37.92 -28.19 -10.91
N LEU A 28 37.65 -27.82 -12.17
CA LEU A 28 36.29 -27.67 -12.69
C LEU A 28 35.48 -28.95 -12.56
N SER A 29 36.12 -30.12 -12.89
CA SER A 29 35.46 -31.43 -12.74
C SER A 29 35.03 -31.69 -11.31
N ARG A 30 35.93 -31.42 -10.35
CA ARG A 30 35.67 -31.60 -8.92
C ARG A 30 34.53 -30.66 -8.45
N GLU A 31 34.54 -29.39 -8.86
CA GLU A 31 33.46 -28.43 -8.52
C GLU A 31 32.10 -28.89 -9.08
N LEU A 32 32.08 -29.40 -10.31
CA LEU A 32 30.85 -29.95 -10.93
C LEU A 32 30.40 -31.24 -10.24
N ASP A 33 31.35 -32.09 -9.78
CA ASP A 33 31.05 -33.32 -9.03
C ASP A 33 30.42 -33.01 -7.67
N GLU A 34 30.90 -31.99 -6.98
CA GLU A 34 30.37 -31.53 -5.69
C GLU A 34 28.99 -30.83 -5.82
N SER A 35 28.72 -30.16 -6.95
CA SER A 35 27.57 -29.29 -7.13
C SER A 35 26.37 -29.90 -7.88
N MET A 36 26.59 -30.99 -8.65
CA MET A 36 25.58 -31.56 -9.54
C MET A 36 25.42 -33.07 -9.39
N ASP A 37 24.17 -33.54 -9.44
CA ASP A 37 23.86 -34.96 -9.52
C ASP A 37 24.32 -35.55 -10.88
N SER A 38 24.69 -36.84 -10.90
CA SER A 38 25.33 -37.54 -12.04
C SER A 38 24.55 -37.51 -13.37
N ASN A 39 23.22 -37.25 -13.35
CA ASN A 39 22.36 -37.35 -14.54
C ASN A 39 21.90 -35.99 -15.09
N SER A 40 22.44 -34.87 -14.66
CA SER A 40 21.88 -33.52 -14.94
C SER A 40 22.53 -32.76 -16.10
N GLY A 41 23.10 -33.46 -17.08
CA GLY A 41 23.80 -32.82 -18.21
C GLY A 41 25.21 -32.31 -17.88
N LYS A 42 25.82 -32.83 -16.81
CA LYS A 42 27.13 -32.44 -16.30
C LYS A 42 28.25 -32.51 -17.35
N GLY A 43 28.33 -33.61 -18.13
CA GLY A 43 29.32 -33.74 -19.20
C GLY A 43 29.14 -32.69 -20.30
N CYS A 44 27.90 -32.35 -20.66
CA CYS A 44 27.62 -31.31 -21.62
C CYS A 44 28.01 -29.93 -21.10
N LEU A 45 27.71 -29.63 -19.82
CA LEU A 45 28.10 -28.38 -19.19
C LEU A 45 29.59 -28.25 -19.08
N LYS A 46 30.30 -29.33 -18.64
CA LYS A 46 31.77 -29.38 -18.55
C LYS A 46 32.39 -29.03 -19.90
N ALA A 47 32.01 -29.75 -20.96
CA ALA A 47 32.53 -29.51 -22.31
C ALA A 47 32.26 -28.09 -22.82
N TYR A 48 31.10 -27.52 -22.46
CA TYR A 48 30.76 -26.15 -22.83
C TYR A 48 31.63 -25.12 -22.08
N LEU A 49 31.83 -25.29 -20.77
CA LEU A 49 32.65 -24.40 -19.97
C LEU A 49 34.15 -24.47 -20.39
N GLU A 50 34.68 -25.67 -20.64
CA GLU A 50 36.02 -25.85 -21.17
C GLU A 50 36.25 -25.16 -22.53
N LYS A 51 35.25 -25.25 -23.41
CA LYS A 51 35.30 -24.61 -24.74
C LYS A 51 35.31 -23.08 -24.63
N ASN A 52 34.64 -22.51 -23.62
CA ASN A 52 34.58 -21.07 -23.39
C ASN A 52 35.58 -20.58 -22.34
N GLU A 53 36.57 -21.44 -21.97
CA GLU A 53 37.64 -21.11 -21.04
C GLU A 53 37.17 -20.63 -19.66
N VAL A 54 36.01 -21.13 -19.21
CA VAL A 54 35.45 -20.88 -17.88
C VAL A 54 35.84 -22.04 -16.96
N TRP A 55 36.73 -21.77 -16.02
CA TRP A 55 37.36 -22.78 -15.20
C TRP A 55 36.77 -22.96 -13.80
N HIS A 56 35.91 -22.04 -13.37
CA HIS A 56 35.22 -22.13 -12.08
C HIS A 56 33.70 -21.91 -12.24
N ILE A 57 32.91 -22.71 -11.52
CA ILE A 57 31.45 -22.55 -11.51
C ILE A 57 31.02 -21.19 -10.89
N ALA A 58 31.90 -20.56 -10.12
CA ALA A 58 31.68 -19.21 -9.58
C ALA A 58 31.64 -18.14 -10.69
N ASP A 59 32.31 -18.34 -11.82
CA ASP A 59 32.42 -17.40 -12.92
C ASP A 59 31.23 -17.48 -13.89
N ILE A 60 30.33 -18.44 -13.70
CA ILE A 60 29.07 -18.51 -14.47
C ILE A 60 28.23 -17.28 -14.20
N ASP A 61 27.92 -16.51 -15.25
CA ASP A 61 27.05 -15.35 -15.24
C ASP A 61 25.79 -15.57 -16.07
N TYR A 62 24.93 -14.54 -16.14
CA TYR A 62 23.69 -14.61 -16.92
C TYR A 62 23.95 -14.64 -18.44
N GLU A 63 24.95 -13.94 -18.94
CA GLU A 63 25.28 -13.89 -20.36
C GLU A 63 25.73 -15.27 -20.83
N LEU A 64 26.64 -15.90 -20.10
CA LEU A 64 27.07 -17.28 -20.35
C LEU A 64 25.88 -18.27 -20.31
N ARG A 65 24.94 -18.09 -19.39
CA ARG A 65 23.72 -18.89 -19.31
C ARG A 65 22.84 -18.75 -20.55
N VAL A 66 22.69 -17.54 -21.07
CA VAL A 66 21.93 -17.26 -22.30
C VAL A 66 22.59 -17.93 -23.49
N ASP A 67 23.92 -17.85 -23.60
CA ASP A 67 24.65 -18.46 -24.69
C ASP A 67 24.67 -19.99 -24.61
N TYR A 68 24.79 -20.54 -23.39
CA TYR A 68 24.61 -21.99 -23.19
C TYR A 68 23.21 -22.45 -23.62
N ARG A 69 22.17 -21.69 -23.35
CA ARG A 69 20.80 -21.99 -23.81
C ARG A 69 20.72 -22.02 -25.34
N LYS A 70 21.39 -21.08 -26.04
CA LYS A 70 21.44 -21.07 -27.52
C LYS A 70 22.16 -22.32 -28.03
N TYR A 71 23.31 -22.65 -27.44
CA TYR A 71 24.06 -23.86 -27.77
C TYR A 71 23.23 -25.12 -27.59
N LEU A 72 22.55 -25.25 -26.46
CA LEU A 72 21.71 -26.42 -26.19
C LEU A 72 20.52 -26.55 -27.18
N LYS A 73 19.90 -25.45 -27.54
CA LYS A 73 18.76 -25.42 -28.47
C LYS A 73 19.13 -25.90 -29.88
N SER A 74 20.39 -25.77 -30.29
CA SER A 74 20.85 -26.25 -31.59
C SER A 74 20.99 -27.80 -31.65
N THR A 75 21.01 -28.46 -30.49
CA THR A 75 21.38 -29.86 -30.41
C THR A 75 20.35 -30.74 -29.70
N TYR A 76 19.59 -30.17 -28.75
CA TYR A 76 18.75 -30.92 -27.83
C TYR A 76 17.29 -30.48 -27.85
N SER A 77 16.40 -31.38 -27.42
CA SER A 77 14.97 -31.08 -27.25
C SER A 77 14.74 -30.06 -26.13
N ASP A 78 13.60 -29.33 -26.18
CA ASP A 78 13.24 -28.34 -25.16
C ASP A 78 13.18 -28.89 -23.73
N SER A 79 12.89 -30.17 -23.55
CA SER A 79 12.90 -30.84 -22.26
C SER A 79 14.33 -31.01 -21.73
N ALA A 80 15.26 -31.47 -22.59
CA ALA A 80 16.67 -31.60 -22.26
C ALA A 80 17.33 -30.25 -22.00
N VAL A 81 17.03 -29.23 -22.83
CA VAL A 81 17.51 -27.85 -22.63
C VAL A 81 17.12 -27.34 -21.25
N ARG A 82 15.86 -27.50 -20.84
CA ARG A 82 15.41 -27.11 -19.50
C ARG A 82 16.14 -27.85 -18.39
N SER A 83 16.38 -29.16 -18.56
CA SER A 83 17.09 -29.96 -17.58
C SER A 83 18.56 -29.54 -17.43
N TYR A 84 19.24 -29.30 -18.55
CA TYR A 84 20.65 -28.89 -18.55
C TYR A 84 20.88 -27.49 -18.00
N LEU A 85 19.99 -26.53 -18.33
CA LEU A 85 20.03 -25.22 -17.70
C LEU A 85 19.81 -25.27 -16.20
N ARG A 86 18.92 -26.14 -15.72
CA ARG A 86 18.77 -26.36 -14.26
C ARG A 86 20.04 -26.91 -13.62
N GLY A 87 20.76 -27.77 -14.33
CA GLY A 87 22.07 -28.26 -13.89
C GLY A 87 23.05 -27.11 -13.70
N MET A 88 23.17 -26.23 -14.69
CA MET A 88 24.02 -25.03 -14.62
C MET A 88 23.58 -24.09 -13.47
N ASP A 89 22.28 -23.84 -13.33
CA ASP A 89 21.76 -23.00 -12.25
C ASP A 89 22.06 -23.61 -10.85
N LYS A 90 22.00 -24.94 -10.69
CA LYS A 90 22.38 -25.62 -9.44
C LYS A 90 23.87 -25.48 -9.15
N ALA A 91 24.73 -25.62 -10.15
CA ALA A 91 26.18 -25.45 -9.98
C ALA A 91 26.51 -24.03 -9.53
N LYS A 92 25.91 -23.03 -10.16
CA LYS A 92 26.10 -21.63 -9.74
C LYS A 92 25.59 -21.39 -8.32
N LEU A 93 24.41 -21.90 -7.97
CA LEU A 93 23.86 -21.77 -6.61
C LEU A 93 24.77 -22.40 -5.55
N TYR A 94 25.39 -23.55 -5.85
CA TYR A 94 26.37 -24.16 -4.97
C TYR A 94 27.56 -23.23 -4.73
N ALA A 95 28.12 -22.63 -5.79
CA ALA A 95 29.20 -21.65 -5.68
C ALA A 95 28.81 -20.43 -4.84
N ILE A 96 27.61 -19.90 -5.04
CA ILE A 96 27.06 -18.76 -4.24
C ILE A 96 27.00 -19.13 -2.75
N ARG A 97 26.49 -20.32 -2.40
CA ARG A 97 26.42 -20.80 -1.01
C ARG A 97 27.79 -20.93 -0.38
N LYS A 98 28.73 -21.54 -1.13
CA LYS A 98 30.10 -21.72 -0.69
C LYS A 98 30.82 -20.40 -0.43
N HIS A 99 30.65 -19.43 -1.35
CA HIS A 99 31.21 -18.09 -1.21
C HIS A 99 30.56 -17.29 -0.04
N ALA A 100 29.27 -17.33 0.10
CA ALA A 100 28.53 -16.64 1.16
C ALA A 100 28.92 -17.06 2.58
N ASN A 101 29.43 -18.28 2.74
CA ASN A 101 29.96 -18.79 4.01
C ASN A 101 31.35 -18.26 4.36
N THR A 102 32.07 -17.66 3.41
CA THR A 102 33.37 -17.04 3.66
C THR A 102 33.25 -15.65 4.30
N LEU A 103 34.33 -15.18 4.97
CA LEU A 103 34.35 -13.82 5.52
C LEU A 103 34.19 -12.76 4.42
N LYS A 104 34.84 -12.98 3.26
CA LYS A 104 34.75 -12.07 2.11
C LYS A 104 33.33 -12.02 1.54
N GLY A 105 32.68 -13.18 1.34
CA GLY A 105 31.32 -13.25 0.85
C GLY A 105 30.32 -12.56 1.78
N LYS A 106 30.46 -12.72 3.10
CA LYS A 106 29.64 -12.00 4.09
C LYS A 106 29.79 -10.48 4.00
N GLN A 107 31.03 -10.00 3.80
CA GLN A 107 31.28 -8.57 3.63
C GLN A 107 30.72 -8.02 2.31
N GLU A 108 30.84 -8.77 1.22
CA GLU A 108 30.29 -8.41 -0.09
C GLU A 108 28.76 -8.33 -0.05
N ILE A 109 28.10 -9.31 0.55
CA ILE A 109 26.63 -9.29 0.75
C ILE A 109 26.20 -8.08 1.59
N ALA A 110 26.94 -7.74 2.65
CA ALA A 110 26.62 -6.61 3.51
C ALA A 110 26.80 -5.25 2.82
N LYS A 111 27.73 -5.13 1.88
CA LYS A 111 28.01 -3.88 1.17
C LYS A 111 27.09 -3.63 -0.01
N ASN A 112 26.69 -4.65 -0.74
CA ASN A 112 25.75 -4.68 -1.88
C ASN A 112 25.84 -3.51 -2.90
N THR A 113 26.98 -2.81 -2.96
CA THR A 113 27.13 -1.56 -3.71
C THR A 113 27.43 -1.75 -5.18
N ASP A 114 28.00 -2.88 -5.55
CA ASP A 114 28.50 -3.12 -6.91
C ASP A 114 27.37 -3.54 -7.86
N LEU A 115 26.29 -4.13 -7.37
CA LEU A 115 25.17 -4.64 -8.18
C LEU A 115 24.41 -3.54 -8.96
N ILE A 116 24.51 -2.28 -8.54
CA ILE A 116 23.89 -1.15 -9.26
C ILE A 116 24.59 -0.78 -10.57
N HIS A 117 25.69 -1.43 -10.90
CA HIS A 117 26.47 -1.24 -12.13
C HIS A 117 26.52 -2.49 -12.99
N GLU A 118 25.82 -3.55 -12.57
CA GLU A 118 25.88 -4.85 -13.21
C GLU A 118 24.51 -5.27 -13.79
N LEU A 119 24.51 -6.37 -14.53
CA LEU A 119 23.29 -7.07 -14.91
C LEU A 119 22.89 -8.00 -13.75
N LEU A 120 21.84 -7.63 -13.05
CA LEU A 120 21.29 -8.43 -11.95
C LEU A 120 20.38 -9.53 -12.49
N PHE A 121 20.74 -10.78 -12.24
CA PHE A 121 19.88 -11.95 -12.42
C PHE A 121 19.61 -12.58 -11.06
N LEU A 122 18.37 -12.50 -10.55
CA LEU A 122 18.03 -12.91 -9.18
C LEU A 122 18.48 -14.31 -8.78
N PRO A 123 18.37 -15.36 -9.64
CA PRO A 123 18.90 -16.69 -9.31
C PRO A 123 20.43 -16.75 -9.12
N TYR A 124 21.17 -15.72 -9.57
CA TYR A 124 22.62 -15.60 -9.41
C TYR A 124 23.02 -14.49 -8.45
N HIS A 125 22.06 -14.02 -7.64
CA HIS A 125 22.30 -13.01 -6.63
C HIS A 125 23.32 -13.49 -5.59
N PRO A 126 24.27 -12.64 -5.15
CA PRO A 126 25.30 -13.03 -4.15
C PRO A 126 24.71 -13.50 -2.82
N ASN A 127 23.52 -13.00 -2.44
CA ASN A 127 22.81 -13.45 -1.25
C ASN A 127 22.06 -14.76 -1.55
N PRO A 128 22.45 -15.90 -0.91
CA PRO A 128 21.81 -17.20 -1.14
C PRO A 128 20.30 -17.20 -0.85
N ALA A 129 19.84 -16.44 0.14
CA ALA A 129 18.42 -16.36 0.48
C ALA A 129 17.57 -15.79 -0.66
N ILE A 130 18.15 -14.90 -1.50
CA ILE A 130 17.52 -14.37 -2.70
C ILE A 130 17.62 -15.37 -3.85
N ALA A 131 18.83 -15.90 -4.09
CA ALA A 131 19.09 -16.83 -5.19
C ALA A 131 18.23 -18.10 -5.11
N GLU A 132 18.00 -18.62 -3.91
CA GLU A 132 17.23 -19.85 -3.66
C GLU A 132 15.70 -19.66 -3.81
N ARG A 133 15.20 -18.43 -3.76
CA ARG A 133 13.76 -18.15 -3.78
C ARG A 133 13.09 -18.55 -5.09
N TYR A 134 13.84 -18.60 -6.20
CA TYR A 134 13.28 -18.84 -7.52
C TYR A 134 13.64 -20.21 -8.05
N ASP A 135 12.63 -21.06 -8.20
CA ASP A 135 12.69 -22.25 -9.06
C ASP A 135 12.51 -21.81 -10.52
N CYS A 136 13.09 -22.56 -11.45
CA CYS A 136 13.11 -22.32 -12.91
C CYS A 136 11.73 -22.23 -13.60
N LYS A 137 10.65 -22.14 -12.85
CA LYS A 137 9.26 -22.00 -13.37
C LYS A 137 8.87 -20.57 -13.74
N VAL A 138 9.61 -19.57 -13.27
CA VAL A 138 9.32 -18.16 -13.55
C VAL A 138 9.96 -17.76 -14.88
N ALA A 139 9.29 -16.91 -15.64
CA ALA A 139 9.84 -16.35 -16.88
C ALA A 139 11.12 -15.57 -16.56
N ILE A 140 12.23 -15.96 -17.17
CA ILE A 140 13.59 -15.48 -16.85
C ILE A 140 13.73 -13.98 -17.08
N ASP A 141 13.12 -13.43 -18.13
CA ASP A 141 13.11 -12.02 -18.47
C ASP A 141 12.59 -11.13 -17.32
N LYS A 142 11.79 -11.69 -16.44
CA LYS A 142 11.22 -11.01 -15.27
C LYS A 142 12.15 -11.03 -14.05
N LEU A 143 13.20 -11.82 -14.10
CA LEU A 143 14.19 -11.99 -13.02
C LEU A 143 15.50 -11.25 -13.32
N VAL A 144 15.54 -10.48 -14.42
CA VAL A 144 16.74 -9.77 -14.88
C VAL A 144 16.51 -8.27 -14.86
N TRP A 145 17.46 -7.53 -14.27
CA TRP A 145 17.51 -6.05 -14.30
C TRP A 145 18.90 -5.62 -14.76
N ASP A 146 18.99 -4.85 -15.84
CA ASP A 146 20.26 -4.36 -16.37
C ASP A 146 20.60 -2.98 -15.81
N PHE A 147 21.23 -2.94 -14.64
CA PHE A 147 21.65 -1.71 -14.00
C PHE A 147 22.87 -1.02 -14.66
N ARG A 148 23.44 -1.60 -15.74
CA ARG A 148 24.47 -0.95 -16.56
C ARG A 148 23.90 0.21 -17.37
N VAL A 149 22.59 0.24 -17.60
CA VAL A 149 21.88 1.33 -18.29
C VAL A 149 22.12 2.66 -17.59
N ASN A 150 22.23 3.73 -18.35
CA ASN A 150 22.40 5.08 -17.80
C ASN A 150 21.17 5.48 -16.96
N GLY A 151 21.43 5.98 -15.76
CA GLY A 151 20.39 6.39 -14.81
C GLY A 151 20.99 6.80 -13.46
N SER A 152 20.19 7.45 -12.62
CA SER A 152 20.59 7.89 -11.29
C SER A 152 21.05 6.71 -10.42
N GLU A 153 22.23 6.78 -9.84
CA GLU A 153 22.72 5.77 -8.88
C GLU A 153 21.79 5.65 -7.66
N LEU A 154 21.27 6.77 -7.18
CA LEU A 154 20.33 6.78 -6.05
C LEU A 154 19.07 5.99 -6.39
N CYS A 155 18.48 6.25 -7.56
CA CYS A 155 17.29 5.53 -8.00
C CYS A 155 17.58 4.02 -8.20
N LYS A 156 18.74 3.67 -8.75
CA LYS A 156 19.17 2.28 -8.90
C LYS A 156 19.30 1.57 -7.54
N ARG A 157 19.90 2.23 -6.55
CA ARG A 157 20.01 1.70 -5.16
C ARG A 157 18.64 1.49 -4.53
N GLN A 158 17.73 2.47 -4.66
CA GLN A 158 16.36 2.35 -4.17
C GLN A 158 15.62 1.18 -4.81
N LEU A 159 15.74 1.02 -6.12
CA LEU A 159 15.13 -0.10 -6.84
C LEU A 159 15.72 -1.45 -6.42
N LEU A 160 17.04 -1.55 -6.29
CA LEU A 160 17.72 -2.77 -5.84
C LEU A 160 17.25 -3.17 -4.45
N GLU A 161 17.28 -2.25 -3.49
CA GLU A 161 16.82 -2.47 -2.12
C GLU A 161 15.36 -2.95 -2.07
N ILE A 162 14.49 -2.37 -2.89
CA ILE A 162 13.07 -2.76 -2.95
C ILE A 162 12.89 -4.13 -3.61
N ILE A 163 13.66 -4.45 -4.66
CA ILE A 163 13.62 -5.76 -5.30
C ILE A 163 14.04 -6.84 -4.30
N GLU A 164 15.13 -6.63 -3.58
CA GLU A 164 15.62 -7.55 -2.54
C GLU A 164 14.59 -7.72 -1.41
N ASP A 165 14.03 -6.62 -0.90
CA ASP A 165 12.98 -6.66 0.12
C ASP A 165 11.77 -7.48 -0.35
N VAL A 166 11.29 -7.26 -1.57
CA VAL A 166 10.15 -8.01 -2.14
C VAL A 166 10.44 -9.50 -2.21
N VAL A 167 11.66 -9.87 -2.59
CA VAL A 167 12.07 -11.27 -2.71
C VAL A 167 12.20 -11.93 -1.33
N LEU A 168 12.72 -11.21 -0.34
CA LEU A 168 12.96 -11.72 1.01
C LEU A 168 11.70 -11.78 1.88
N ARG A 169 10.61 -11.10 1.48
CA ARG A 169 9.33 -11.15 2.23
C ARG A 169 8.74 -12.56 2.26
N ASP A 170 8.14 -12.91 3.40
CA ASP A 170 7.36 -14.14 3.55
C ASP A 170 5.99 -14.01 2.88
N ILE A 171 5.98 -14.02 1.55
CA ILE A 171 4.80 -13.98 0.70
C ILE A 171 4.82 -15.15 -0.29
N MET A 172 3.65 -15.53 -0.80
CA MET A 172 3.56 -16.58 -1.81
C MET A 172 4.35 -16.22 -3.07
N LEU A 173 5.01 -17.21 -3.69
CA LEU A 173 5.79 -17.01 -4.92
C LEU A 173 5.00 -16.31 -6.04
N ARG A 174 3.70 -16.61 -6.16
CA ARG A 174 2.82 -15.95 -7.13
C ARG A 174 2.71 -14.44 -6.87
N GLU A 175 2.53 -14.05 -5.62
CA GLU A 175 2.44 -12.64 -5.23
C GLU A 175 3.79 -11.92 -5.45
N CYS A 176 4.89 -12.56 -5.06
CA CYS A 176 6.23 -12.06 -5.33
C CYS A 176 6.45 -11.82 -6.83
N THR A 177 6.10 -12.80 -7.67
CA THR A 177 6.21 -12.68 -9.14
C THR A 177 5.35 -11.54 -9.69
N MET A 178 4.13 -11.36 -9.18
CA MET A 178 3.27 -10.23 -9.59
C MET A 178 3.92 -8.89 -9.23
N ARG A 179 4.49 -8.77 -8.04
CA ARG A 179 5.18 -7.56 -7.62
C ARG A 179 6.40 -7.27 -8.49
N LEU A 180 7.22 -8.28 -8.78
CA LEU A 180 8.37 -8.13 -9.68
C LEU A 180 7.97 -7.70 -11.10
N ASN A 181 6.83 -8.18 -11.60
CA ASN A 181 6.29 -7.73 -12.89
C ASN A 181 5.96 -6.23 -12.87
N GLY A 182 5.31 -5.74 -11.81
CA GLY A 182 5.03 -4.32 -11.65
C GLY A 182 6.31 -3.50 -11.48
N LEU A 183 7.26 -3.98 -10.67
CA LEU A 183 8.56 -3.35 -10.48
C LEU A 183 9.38 -3.28 -11.77
N LYS A 184 9.23 -4.25 -12.68
CA LYS A 184 9.92 -4.20 -13.98
C LYS A 184 9.48 -3.01 -14.81
N VAL A 185 8.19 -2.70 -14.82
CA VAL A 185 7.66 -1.52 -15.50
C VAL A 185 8.14 -0.23 -14.80
N VAL A 186 8.12 -0.21 -13.46
CA VAL A 186 8.66 0.93 -12.69
C VAL A 186 10.14 1.15 -12.99
N TYR A 187 10.93 0.08 -13.04
CA TYR A 187 12.35 0.15 -13.40
C TYR A 187 12.56 0.75 -14.79
N GLN A 188 11.83 0.26 -15.83
CA GLN A 188 11.92 0.78 -17.19
C GLN A 188 11.56 2.27 -17.24
N PHE A 189 10.48 2.65 -16.58
CA PHE A 189 10.07 4.04 -16.43
C PHE A 189 11.17 4.88 -15.79
N CYS A 190 11.74 4.46 -14.67
CA CYS A 190 12.77 5.20 -13.96
C CYS A 190 14.03 5.41 -14.80
N MET A 191 14.47 4.39 -15.52
CA MET A 191 15.68 4.48 -16.34
C MET A 191 15.47 5.37 -17.56
N GLN A 192 14.31 5.29 -18.23
CA GLN A 192 14.06 6.04 -19.47
C GLN A 192 13.61 7.48 -19.23
N GLU A 193 12.88 7.76 -18.17
CA GLU A 193 12.49 9.13 -17.79
C GLU A 193 13.56 9.79 -16.89
N HIS A 194 14.72 9.15 -16.68
CA HIS A 194 15.82 9.65 -15.86
C HIS A 194 15.38 10.11 -14.47
N ILE A 195 14.55 9.29 -13.80
CA ILE A 195 14.10 9.58 -12.44
C ILE A 195 15.30 9.54 -11.49
N GLU A 196 15.53 10.64 -10.79
CA GLU A 196 16.65 10.75 -9.86
C GLU A 196 16.36 10.03 -8.54
N ASP A 197 15.12 10.18 -8.05
CA ASP A 197 14.70 9.67 -6.74
C ASP A 197 13.20 9.37 -6.73
N LEU A 198 12.84 8.14 -6.37
CA LEU A 198 11.45 7.68 -6.28
C LEU A 198 10.61 8.43 -5.24
N ARG A 199 11.25 9.06 -4.26
CA ARG A 199 10.58 9.80 -3.18
C ARG A 199 9.96 11.12 -3.66
N TYR A 200 10.47 11.67 -4.77
CA TYR A 200 10.09 13.01 -5.26
C TYR A 200 9.27 12.99 -6.56
N ILE A 201 8.82 11.83 -6.99
CA ILE A 201 8.00 11.70 -8.21
C ILE A 201 6.74 12.57 -8.08
N THR A 202 6.50 13.39 -9.10
CA THR A 202 5.27 14.20 -9.24
C THR A 202 4.18 13.41 -9.97
N GLN A 203 2.93 13.93 -9.96
CA GLN A 203 1.83 13.29 -10.68
C GLN A 203 2.07 13.25 -12.18
N VAL A 204 2.61 14.33 -12.75
CA VAL A 204 2.95 14.41 -14.18
C VAL A 204 3.98 13.36 -14.59
N GLN A 205 4.97 13.12 -13.72
CA GLN A 205 5.93 12.04 -13.97
C GLN A 205 5.26 10.66 -13.84
N ALA A 206 4.46 10.45 -12.78
CA ALA A 206 3.77 9.19 -12.54
C ALA A 206 2.79 8.83 -13.67
N ASP A 207 2.12 9.81 -14.27
CA ASP A 207 1.20 9.62 -15.39
C ASP A 207 1.92 9.07 -16.65
N LYS A 208 3.22 9.32 -16.79
CA LYS A 208 4.02 8.75 -17.89
C LYS A 208 4.26 7.25 -17.76
N LEU A 209 4.03 6.67 -16.55
CA LEU A 209 4.24 5.24 -16.28
C LEU A 209 3.43 4.36 -17.24
N GLU A 210 2.25 4.83 -17.70
CA GLU A 210 1.40 4.08 -18.63
C GLU A 210 2.07 3.77 -19.98
N LYS A 211 3.03 4.59 -20.43
CA LYS A 211 3.76 4.39 -21.68
C LYS A 211 4.63 3.14 -21.68
N TYR A 212 4.95 2.64 -20.48
CA TYR A 212 5.85 1.50 -20.27
C TYR A 212 5.10 0.21 -19.95
N ALA A 213 3.76 0.27 -19.92
CA ALA A 213 2.90 -0.87 -19.61
C ALA A 213 2.19 -1.37 -20.88
N ASP A 214 2.44 -2.61 -21.26
CA ASP A 214 1.88 -3.22 -22.47
C ASP A 214 0.35 -3.47 -22.36
N THR A 215 -0.18 -3.52 -21.16
CA THR A 215 -1.59 -3.83 -20.88
C THR A 215 -2.13 -2.98 -19.72
N ALA A 216 -3.47 -2.80 -19.66
CA ALA A 216 -4.13 -2.13 -18.54
C ALA A 216 -3.81 -2.80 -17.19
N TYR A 217 -3.68 -4.13 -17.17
CA TYR A 217 -3.30 -4.87 -15.97
C TYR A 217 -1.85 -4.60 -15.55
N ALA A 218 -0.91 -4.53 -16.50
CA ALA A 218 0.48 -4.16 -16.22
C ALA A 218 0.58 -2.73 -15.68
N LYS A 219 -0.23 -1.79 -16.20
CA LYS A 219 -0.35 -0.42 -15.69
C LYS A 219 -0.82 -0.40 -14.24
N GLU A 220 -1.90 -1.10 -13.92
CA GLU A 220 -2.43 -1.17 -12.54
C GLU A 220 -1.39 -1.74 -11.57
N LEU A 221 -0.68 -2.80 -11.97
CA LEU A 221 0.41 -3.37 -11.19
C LEU A 221 1.55 -2.37 -10.98
N ALA A 222 1.98 -1.69 -12.02
CA ALA A 222 3.08 -0.71 -11.94
C ALA A 222 2.72 0.48 -11.06
N GLU A 223 1.52 1.04 -11.19
CA GLU A 223 1.03 2.10 -10.32
C GLU A 223 0.95 1.66 -8.85
N ARG A 224 0.55 0.42 -8.62
CA ARG A 224 0.56 -0.16 -7.27
C ARG A 224 1.97 -0.27 -6.72
N GLU A 225 2.90 -0.82 -7.51
CA GLU A 225 4.29 -1.00 -7.06
C GLU A 225 5.01 0.34 -6.90
N LEU A 226 4.75 1.35 -7.73
CA LEU A 226 5.29 2.69 -7.52
C LEU A 226 4.87 3.26 -6.14
N ARG A 227 3.60 3.11 -5.79
CA ARG A 227 3.10 3.51 -4.45
C ARG A 227 3.74 2.71 -3.32
N GLU A 228 3.96 1.41 -3.53
CA GLU A 228 4.65 0.55 -2.54
C GLU A 228 6.14 0.91 -2.42
N CYS A 229 6.82 1.29 -3.51
CA CYS A 229 8.18 1.82 -3.48
C CYS A 229 8.28 3.11 -2.65
N GLN A 230 7.42 4.08 -2.92
CA GLN A 230 7.36 5.32 -2.15
C GLN A 230 7.08 5.06 -0.66
N LYS A 231 6.16 4.12 -0.38
CA LYS A 231 5.82 3.73 0.98
C LYS A 231 7.02 3.08 1.68
N TYR A 232 7.67 2.14 1.02
CA TYR A 232 8.85 1.47 1.55
C TYR A 232 9.93 2.48 1.93
N LEU A 233 10.31 3.34 0.99
CA LEU A 233 11.35 4.35 1.20
C LEU A 233 11.01 5.34 2.32
N PHE A 234 9.75 5.74 2.45
CA PHE A 234 9.31 6.64 3.52
C PHE A 234 9.31 5.95 4.89
N CYS A 235 8.78 4.72 4.95
CA CYS A 235 8.59 4.01 6.21
C CYS A 235 9.90 3.45 6.80
N HIS A 236 10.88 3.07 5.95
CA HIS A 236 12.15 2.47 6.37
C HIS A 236 13.30 3.49 6.45
N ALA A 237 13.08 4.72 6.05
CA ALA A 237 14.09 5.77 6.20
C ALA A 237 14.52 5.96 7.66
N LYS A 238 15.79 6.24 7.90
CA LYS A 238 16.33 6.51 9.23
C LYS A 238 15.60 7.67 9.92
N ASN A 239 15.36 8.75 9.18
CA ASN A 239 14.61 9.93 9.63
C ASN A 239 13.31 10.07 8.82
N ILE A 240 12.33 10.81 9.35
CA ILE A 240 11.11 11.13 8.61
C ILE A 240 11.47 12.09 7.46
N LEU A 241 11.14 11.68 6.24
CA LEU A 241 11.43 12.42 5.01
C LEU A 241 10.28 13.39 4.71
N TRP A 242 10.27 14.53 5.38
CA TRP A 242 9.21 15.53 5.29
C TRP A 242 9.12 16.23 3.92
N ASP A 243 10.15 16.16 3.13
CA ASP A 243 10.26 16.71 1.77
C ASP A 243 9.74 15.72 0.69
N SER A 244 9.45 14.46 1.06
CA SER A 244 8.89 13.47 0.13
C SER A 244 7.52 13.89 -0.40
N THR A 245 7.23 13.57 -1.66
CA THR A 245 5.93 13.89 -2.28
C THR A 245 4.75 13.12 -1.69
N VAL A 246 5.00 12.04 -0.95
CA VAL A 246 3.95 11.27 -0.26
C VAL A 246 4.40 10.96 1.17
N TRP A 247 3.56 11.30 2.14
CA TRP A 247 3.77 10.95 3.55
C TRP A 247 2.85 9.82 3.96
N TYR A 248 3.41 8.77 4.55
CA TYR A 248 2.67 7.64 5.09
C TYR A 248 2.54 7.75 6.60
N LEU A 249 1.31 7.97 7.08
CA LEU A 249 1.04 8.33 8.46
C LEU A 249 1.30 7.21 9.46
N GLU A 250 1.42 5.97 9.01
CA GLU A 250 1.81 4.83 9.86
C GLU A 250 3.24 4.98 10.44
N ARG A 251 4.10 5.78 9.78
CA ARG A 251 5.45 6.11 10.26
C ARG A 251 5.42 7.15 11.36
N LEU A 252 4.34 7.94 11.44
CA LEU A 252 4.19 9.01 12.43
C LEU A 252 3.50 8.44 13.67
N HIS A 253 4.08 8.62 14.83
CA HIS A 253 3.48 8.24 16.11
C HIS A 253 2.41 9.25 16.53
N LEU A 254 1.24 9.19 15.85
CA LEU A 254 0.14 10.09 16.13
C LEU A 254 -0.62 9.65 17.38
N GLU A 255 -1.12 10.60 18.13
CA GLU A 255 -1.92 10.37 19.33
C GLU A 255 -3.23 9.61 18.96
N GLN A 256 -3.49 8.52 19.67
CA GLN A 256 -4.60 7.60 19.37
C GLN A 256 -5.97 8.29 19.31
N TYR A 257 -6.21 9.30 20.17
CA TYR A 257 -7.49 10.03 20.20
C TYR A 257 -7.73 10.89 18.95
N ARG A 258 -6.68 11.15 18.13
CA ARG A 258 -6.78 11.88 16.86
C ARG A 258 -7.11 10.96 15.68
N VAL A 259 -6.87 9.66 15.83
CA VAL A 259 -6.99 8.67 14.75
C VAL A 259 -8.26 7.85 14.93
N ASN A 260 -9.12 7.80 13.93
CA ASN A 260 -10.26 6.89 13.93
C ASN A 260 -9.81 5.50 13.43
N PRO A 261 -9.74 4.47 14.28
CA PRO A 261 -9.26 3.14 13.88
C PRO A 261 -10.13 2.46 12.80
N SER A 262 -11.42 2.81 12.73
CA SER A 262 -12.33 2.25 11.70
C SER A 262 -12.22 2.97 10.35
N ASN A 263 -11.57 4.13 10.29
CA ASN A 263 -11.33 4.89 9.06
C ASN A 263 -10.05 5.72 9.19
N PRO A 264 -8.87 5.09 9.33
CA PRO A 264 -7.62 5.82 9.51
C PRO A 264 -7.22 6.55 8.23
N VAL A 265 -6.75 7.77 8.38
CA VAL A 265 -6.04 8.48 7.32
C VAL A 265 -4.69 7.80 7.13
N LYS A 266 -4.42 7.32 5.92
CA LYS A 266 -3.23 6.50 5.65
C LYS A 266 -2.06 7.32 5.14
N LYS A 267 -2.34 8.36 4.33
CA LYS A 267 -1.29 9.15 3.66
C LYS A 267 -1.78 10.55 3.29
N PHE A 268 -0.82 11.45 3.13
CA PHE A 268 -0.96 12.70 2.39
C PHE A 268 -0.12 12.64 1.13
N SER A 269 -0.69 13.01 -0.01
CA SER A 269 -0.01 13.01 -1.31
C SER A 269 0.07 14.42 -1.88
N PHE A 270 1.27 14.93 -1.99
CA PHE A 270 1.59 16.23 -2.57
C PHE A 270 2.03 16.11 -4.05
N MET A 271 1.90 14.93 -4.64
CA MET A 271 2.35 14.65 -6.01
C MET A 271 1.72 15.58 -7.06
N GLY A 272 0.48 16.04 -6.80
CA GLY A 272 -0.23 16.96 -7.69
C GLY A 272 0.32 18.39 -7.71
N ILE A 273 1.26 18.73 -6.83
CA ILE A 273 1.90 20.04 -6.79
C ILE A 273 3.25 19.94 -7.53
N GLU A 274 3.36 20.62 -8.66
CA GLU A 274 4.56 20.55 -9.50
C GLU A 274 5.67 21.48 -9.00
N LYS A 275 5.30 22.71 -8.60
CA LYS A 275 6.26 23.67 -8.09
C LYS A 275 6.74 23.28 -6.69
N ARG A 276 8.05 23.16 -6.56
CA ARG A 276 8.69 22.77 -5.32
C ARG A 276 8.34 23.73 -4.18
N GLU A 277 8.36 25.03 -4.45
CA GLU A 277 8.10 26.09 -3.47
C GLU A 277 6.69 25.97 -2.88
N ASN A 278 5.68 25.75 -3.72
CA ASN A 278 4.29 25.56 -3.28
C ASN A 278 4.11 24.28 -2.47
N ARG A 279 4.80 23.23 -2.90
CA ARG A 279 4.78 21.94 -2.17
C ARG A 279 5.42 22.07 -0.80
N GLU A 280 6.56 22.72 -0.68
CA GLU A 280 7.24 22.98 0.59
C GLU A 280 6.36 23.81 1.54
N ILE A 281 5.71 24.84 1.03
CA ILE A 281 4.75 25.64 1.81
C ILE A 281 3.64 24.77 2.38
N LEU A 282 2.98 23.95 1.54
CA LEU A 282 1.89 23.11 2.02
C LEU A 282 2.40 22.01 2.96
N GLN A 283 3.59 21.46 2.72
CA GLN A 283 4.23 20.49 3.62
C GLN A 283 4.51 21.08 5.00
N GLU A 284 5.06 22.29 5.08
CA GLU A 284 5.31 22.97 6.36
C GLU A 284 4.02 23.30 7.11
N TYR A 285 2.98 23.76 6.39
CA TYR A 285 1.66 23.95 6.98
C TYR A 285 1.08 22.64 7.54
N MET A 286 1.19 21.54 6.79
CA MET A 286 0.72 20.24 7.24
C MET A 286 1.52 19.68 8.41
N LYS A 287 2.84 19.93 8.50
CA LYS A 287 3.62 19.62 9.71
C LYS A 287 3.07 20.37 10.94
N TYR A 288 2.75 21.65 10.77
CA TYR A 288 2.13 22.44 11.83
C TYR A 288 0.79 21.81 12.25
N CYS A 289 -0.09 21.46 11.30
CA CYS A 289 -1.37 20.81 11.61
C CYS A 289 -1.20 19.47 12.34
N LEU A 290 -0.21 18.68 11.95
CA LEU A 290 0.08 17.39 12.55
C LEU A 290 0.74 17.49 13.94
N GLY A 291 1.67 18.42 14.11
CA GLY A 291 2.52 18.49 15.30
C GLY A 291 2.04 19.43 16.38
N VAL A 292 1.32 20.51 16.02
CA VAL A 292 0.95 21.58 16.97
C VAL A 292 -0.54 21.59 17.27
N THR A 293 -1.39 21.33 16.27
CA THR A 293 -2.83 21.36 16.49
C THR A 293 -3.37 20.08 17.12
N HIS A 294 -4.48 20.19 17.84
CA HIS A 294 -5.20 19.04 18.40
C HIS A 294 -6.34 18.54 17.48
N LEU A 295 -6.32 18.92 16.21
CA LEU A 295 -7.36 18.53 15.26
C LEU A 295 -7.38 17.00 15.04
N ALA A 296 -8.58 16.45 14.80
CA ALA A 296 -8.72 15.07 14.40
C ALA A 296 -8.13 14.85 12.99
N MET A 297 -7.52 13.70 12.75
CA MET A 297 -6.88 13.39 11.47
C MET A 297 -7.81 13.50 10.26
N SER A 298 -9.10 13.18 10.44
CA SER A 298 -10.11 13.37 9.38
C SER A 298 -10.37 14.84 9.05
N GLY A 299 -10.28 15.74 10.03
CA GLY A 299 -10.38 17.19 9.82
C GLY A 299 -9.17 17.71 9.05
N ILE A 300 -7.96 17.34 9.51
CA ILE A 300 -6.71 17.68 8.81
C ILE A 300 -6.72 17.17 7.36
N GLN A 301 -7.21 15.96 7.13
CA GLN A 301 -7.34 15.42 5.77
C GLN A 301 -8.31 16.21 4.90
N ALA A 302 -9.45 16.60 5.45
CA ALA A 302 -10.43 17.40 4.70
C ALA A 302 -9.85 18.77 4.33
N GLU A 303 -9.17 19.43 5.27
CA GLU A 303 -8.48 20.70 5.06
C GLU A 303 -7.37 20.56 4.02
N PHE A 304 -6.53 19.53 4.14
CA PHE A 304 -5.49 19.23 3.16
C PHE A 304 -6.03 19.14 1.73
N TYR A 305 -7.10 18.38 1.50
CA TYR A 305 -7.64 18.25 0.15
C TYR A 305 -8.28 19.52 -0.40
N ARG A 306 -8.85 20.35 0.47
CA ARG A 306 -9.39 21.67 0.07
C ARG A 306 -8.26 22.60 -0.39
N ILE A 307 -7.19 22.67 0.39
CA ILE A 307 -6.01 23.48 0.07
C ILE A 307 -5.28 22.91 -1.15
N LEU A 308 -5.08 21.60 -1.21
CA LEU A 308 -4.43 20.95 -2.35
C LEU A 308 -5.12 21.28 -3.67
N ALA A 309 -6.46 21.23 -3.69
CA ALA A 309 -7.23 21.57 -4.89
C ALA A 309 -7.03 23.03 -5.32
N PHE A 310 -6.93 23.95 -4.35
CA PHE A 310 -6.62 25.36 -4.62
C PHE A 310 -5.19 25.53 -5.17
N VAL A 311 -4.21 24.90 -4.56
CA VAL A 311 -2.79 24.98 -4.99
C VAL A 311 -2.62 24.43 -6.40
N MET A 312 -3.19 23.28 -6.69
CA MET A 312 -3.13 22.66 -8.03
C MET A 312 -3.81 23.55 -9.09
N TRP A 313 -4.93 24.17 -8.74
CA TRP A 313 -5.61 25.12 -9.61
C TRP A 313 -4.74 26.36 -9.86
N MET A 314 -4.14 26.93 -8.80
CA MET A 314 -3.24 28.08 -8.91
C MET A 314 -2.09 27.81 -9.87
N GLU A 315 -1.42 26.68 -9.72
CA GLU A 315 -0.30 26.30 -10.59
C GLU A 315 -0.72 26.16 -12.05
N LYS A 316 -1.89 25.53 -12.28
CA LYS A 316 -2.39 25.27 -13.63
C LYS A 316 -2.82 26.53 -14.35
N GLU A 317 -3.56 27.43 -13.69
CA GLU A 317 -4.21 28.57 -14.35
C GLU A 317 -3.35 29.84 -14.29
N THR A 318 -2.50 29.99 -13.29
CA THR A 318 -1.75 31.24 -13.08
C THR A 318 -0.24 31.05 -13.18
N ALA A 319 0.25 29.81 -13.07
CA ALA A 319 1.66 29.47 -12.95
C ALA A 319 2.39 30.25 -11.82
N MET A 320 1.66 30.75 -10.80
CA MET A 320 2.21 31.56 -9.71
C MET A 320 2.58 30.71 -8.50
N GLU A 321 3.44 31.27 -7.66
CA GLU A 321 3.70 30.75 -6.32
C GLU A 321 2.60 31.23 -5.34
N LEU A 322 2.25 30.40 -4.38
CA LEU A 322 1.22 30.71 -3.37
C LEU A 322 1.46 32.01 -2.63
N LYS A 323 2.72 32.30 -2.30
CA LYS A 323 3.10 33.54 -1.58
C LYS A 323 2.87 34.84 -2.39
N LEU A 324 2.75 34.72 -3.71
CA LEU A 324 2.54 35.86 -4.62
C LEU A 324 1.08 36.04 -5.02
N ALA A 325 0.19 35.16 -4.59
CA ALA A 325 -1.23 35.23 -4.93
C ALA A 325 -1.88 36.49 -4.34
N SER A 326 -2.58 37.24 -5.20
CA SER A 326 -3.38 38.40 -4.79
C SER A 326 -4.85 38.01 -4.59
N GLU A 327 -5.63 38.94 -4.06
CA GLU A 327 -7.09 38.77 -3.93
C GLU A 327 -7.77 38.43 -5.26
N THR A 328 -7.23 38.92 -6.37
CA THR A 328 -7.79 38.70 -7.70
C THR A 328 -7.76 37.22 -8.10
N GLU A 329 -6.64 36.53 -7.89
CA GLU A 329 -6.50 35.09 -8.21
C GLU A 329 -7.37 34.25 -7.28
N ILE A 330 -7.40 34.58 -5.99
CA ILE A 330 -8.21 33.87 -5.00
C ILE A 330 -9.70 34.02 -5.32
N LYS A 331 -10.12 35.23 -5.71
CA LYS A 331 -11.50 35.48 -6.13
C LYS A 331 -11.90 34.69 -7.37
N LYS A 332 -11.01 34.56 -8.35
CA LYS A 332 -11.26 33.71 -9.53
C LYS A 332 -11.49 32.25 -9.12
N TYR A 333 -10.70 31.73 -8.19
CA TYR A 333 -10.92 30.37 -7.69
C TYR A 333 -12.29 30.23 -7.01
N PHE A 334 -12.66 31.19 -6.16
CA PHE A 334 -13.96 31.17 -5.49
C PHE A 334 -15.14 31.25 -6.48
N GLN A 335 -14.99 31.97 -7.60
CA GLN A 335 -15.99 32.00 -8.66
C GLN A 335 -16.18 30.64 -9.33
N ILE A 336 -15.09 29.86 -9.54
CA ILE A 336 -15.17 28.52 -10.12
C ILE A 336 -15.92 27.54 -9.22
N ILE A 337 -15.75 27.66 -7.91
CA ILE A 337 -16.41 26.79 -6.94
C ILE A 337 -17.74 27.35 -6.42
N GLU A 338 -18.23 28.47 -6.98
CA GLU A 338 -19.39 29.18 -6.47
C GLU A 338 -20.68 28.35 -6.41
N LEU A 339 -20.84 27.40 -7.34
CA LEU A 339 -22.03 26.53 -7.39
C LEU A 339 -22.01 25.40 -6.34
N LYS A 340 -20.95 25.29 -5.53
CA LYS A 340 -20.91 24.31 -4.42
C LYS A 340 -21.88 24.70 -3.31
N GLU A 341 -22.32 23.69 -2.55
CA GLU A 341 -23.13 23.88 -1.34
C GLU A 341 -22.48 24.92 -0.40
N ALA A 342 -23.26 25.80 0.20
CA ALA A 342 -22.76 26.93 1.00
C ALA A 342 -21.81 26.47 2.12
N SER A 343 -22.14 25.41 2.84
CA SER A 343 -21.29 24.88 3.91
C SER A 343 -19.93 24.40 3.37
N TYR A 344 -19.94 23.64 2.25
CA TYR A 344 -18.69 23.16 1.64
C TYR A 344 -17.85 24.30 1.04
N PHE A 345 -18.50 25.29 0.44
CA PHE A 345 -17.85 26.51 -0.05
C PHE A 345 -17.16 27.26 1.10
N ASN A 346 -17.88 27.52 2.20
CA ASN A 346 -17.36 28.20 3.38
C ASN A 346 -16.16 27.47 3.98
N ASP A 347 -16.23 26.14 4.05
CA ASP A 347 -15.12 25.31 4.51
C ASP A 347 -13.85 25.47 3.65
N ILE A 348 -13.99 25.66 2.31
CA ILE A 348 -12.85 25.91 1.42
C ILE A 348 -12.28 27.31 1.67
N VAL A 349 -13.14 28.32 1.77
CA VAL A 349 -12.72 29.71 2.04
C VAL A 349 -11.94 29.78 3.34
N ILE A 350 -12.44 29.15 4.40
CA ILE A 350 -11.80 29.10 5.72
C ILE A 350 -10.45 28.35 5.65
N ALA A 351 -10.39 27.20 4.96
CA ALA A 351 -9.15 26.43 4.85
C ALA A 351 -8.05 27.23 4.13
N ILE A 352 -8.39 27.94 3.05
CA ILE A 352 -7.43 28.80 2.34
C ILE A 352 -7.01 29.97 3.22
N TYR A 353 -7.94 30.58 3.97
CA TYR A 353 -7.61 31.66 4.91
C TYR A 353 -6.63 31.17 5.99
N GLN A 354 -6.86 30.03 6.59
CA GLN A 354 -5.99 29.43 7.63
C GLN A 354 -4.57 29.15 7.09
N LEU A 355 -4.45 28.72 5.83
CA LEU A 355 -3.13 28.61 5.19
C LEU A 355 -2.43 29.98 5.14
N TYR A 356 -3.10 31.02 4.65
CA TYR A 356 -2.52 32.37 4.54
C TYR A 356 -2.24 33.01 5.91
N GLU A 357 -3.07 32.76 6.92
CA GLU A 357 -2.82 33.14 8.30
C GLU A 357 -1.53 32.48 8.85
N TYR A 358 -1.34 31.19 8.54
CA TYR A 358 -0.10 30.50 8.88
C TYR A 358 1.11 31.13 8.16
N LEU A 359 1.00 31.43 6.86
CA LEU A 359 2.08 32.04 6.09
C LEU A 359 2.45 33.43 6.66
N GLN A 360 1.47 34.22 7.05
CA GLN A 360 1.73 35.50 7.71
C GLN A 360 2.40 35.31 9.08
N THR A 361 1.91 34.36 9.88
CA THR A 361 2.50 34.04 11.19
C THR A 361 3.96 33.58 11.08
N LYS A 362 4.32 32.96 9.94
CA LYS A 362 5.69 32.53 9.63
C LYS A 362 6.52 33.60 8.90
N GLU A 363 5.99 34.81 8.75
CA GLU A 363 6.64 35.93 8.05
C GLU A 363 7.04 35.60 6.60
N ILE A 364 6.32 34.64 5.97
CA ILE A 364 6.50 34.28 4.55
C ILE A 364 5.82 35.30 3.66
N ILE A 365 4.74 35.91 4.16
CA ILE A 365 3.99 37.01 3.54
C ILE A 365 3.75 38.13 4.56
N ASP A 366 3.70 39.37 4.10
CA ASP A 366 3.48 40.53 4.98
C ASP A 366 2.02 40.64 5.45
N ARG A 367 1.08 40.30 4.57
CA ARG A 367 -0.37 40.40 4.82
C ARG A 367 -1.15 39.31 4.14
N ILE A 368 -2.26 38.91 4.74
CA ILE A 368 -3.24 37.99 4.13
C ILE A 368 -3.88 38.71 2.94
N PRO A 369 -3.92 38.07 1.73
CA PRO A 369 -4.35 38.74 0.51
C PRO A 369 -5.86 39.03 0.42
N PHE A 370 -6.70 38.45 1.29
CA PHE A 370 -8.15 38.62 1.26
C PHE A 370 -8.77 38.56 2.64
N ARG A 371 -10.00 39.06 2.78
CA ARG A 371 -10.81 38.93 3.98
C ARG A 371 -11.87 37.87 3.78
N TYR A 372 -11.81 36.77 4.47
CA TYR A 372 -12.67 35.62 4.27
C TYR A 372 -14.13 35.90 4.54
N GLU A 373 -14.45 36.83 5.47
CA GLU A 373 -15.83 37.21 5.84
C GLU A 373 -16.64 37.74 4.64
N TYR A 374 -15.98 38.37 3.66
CA TYR A 374 -16.65 38.90 2.47
C TYR A 374 -17.11 37.82 1.48
N TYR A 375 -16.56 36.60 1.60
CA TYR A 375 -16.83 35.48 0.71
C TYR A 375 -17.77 34.44 1.32
N LEU A 376 -18.01 34.47 2.65
CA LEU A 376 -18.86 33.48 3.29
C LEU A 376 -20.29 33.56 2.81
N LYS A 377 -20.87 32.42 2.48
CA LYS A 377 -22.27 32.26 2.10
C LYS A 377 -23.10 31.95 3.33
N LYS A 378 -24.35 32.47 3.32
CA LYS A 378 -25.31 32.11 4.35
C LYS A 378 -25.70 30.65 4.25
N GLU A 379 -25.44 29.88 5.30
CA GLU A 379 -25.84 28.49 5.39
C GLU A 379 -27.31 28.38 5.78
N ILE A 380 -28.08 27.66 4.97
CA ILE A 380 -29.46 27.33 5.27
C ILE A 380 -29.49 25.89 5.77
N HIS A 381 -29.61 25.72 7.09
CA HIS A 381 -29.72 24.39 7.69
C HIS A 381 -31.11 23.81 7.45
N CYS A 382 -31.28 23.08 6.35
CA CYS A 382 -32.48 22.30 6.11
C CYS A 382 -32.41 21.02 6.93
N HIS A 383 -33.35 20.83 7.84
CA HIS A 383 -33.50 19.59 8.58
C HIS A 383 -34.10 18.52 7.65
N ASN A 384 -33.26 17.81 6.94
CA ASN A 384 -33.68 16.66 6.15
C ASN A 384 -34.02 15.50 7.07
N ASN A 385 -35.28 15.11 7.13
CA ASN A 385 -35.70 13.90 7.82
C ASN A 385 -35.21 12.70 7.03
N ARG A 386 -34.03 12.15 7.44
CA ARG A 386 -33.36 11.01 6.80
C ARG A 386 -33.75 9.69 7.43
N SER A 387 -34.98 9.53 7.86
CA SER A 387 -35.43 8.24 8.38
C SER A 387 -35.73 7.27 7.24
N VAL A 388 -35.35 6.01 7.41
CA VAL A 388 -35.75 4.92 6.51
C VAL A 388 -37.27 4.76 6.60
N GLU A 389 -37.94 4.62 5.49
CA GLU A 389 -39.37 4.31 5.44
C GLU A 389 -39.65 3.00 6.20
N MET A 390 -40.76 2.97 6.96
CA MET A 390 -41.08 1.83 7.84
C MET A 390 -41.17 0.50 7.06
N GLU A 391 -41.71 0.54 5.86
CA GLU A 391 -41.81 -0.65 5.00
C GLU A 391 -40.44 -1.23 4.63
N ILE A 392 -39.48 -0.37 4.25
CA ILE A 392 -38.10 -0.78 3.96
C ILE A 392 -37.40 -1.28 5.20
N TYR A 393 -37.62 -0.59 6.34
CA TYR A 393 -37.08 -0.99 7.62
C TYR A 393 -37.54 -2.41 8.03
N GLU A 394 -38.84 -2.72 7.90
CA GLU A 394 -39.38 -4.04 8.17
C GLU A 394 -38.84 -5.12 7.20
N ARG A 395 -38.63 -4.77 5.94
CA ARG A 395 -38.01 -5.67 4.95
C ARG A 395 -36.57 -5.98 5.31
N ILE A 396 -35.81 -4.98 5.73
CA ILE A 396 -34.43 -5.18 6.20
C ILE A 396 -34.40 -6.10 7.40
N LEU A 397 -35.30 -5.92 8.38
CA LEU A 397 -35.39 -6.80 9.53
C LEU A 397 -35.64 -8.27 9.15
N ARG A 398 -36.54 -8.53 8.18
CA ARG A 398 -36.80 -9.90 7.71
C ARG A 398 -35.58 -10.52 6.99
N GLU A 399 -34.81 -9.71 6.29
CA GLU A 399 -33.65 -10.13 5.53
C GLU A 399 -32.34 -10.20 6.34
N LEU A 400 -32.32 -9.68 7.56
CA LEU A 400 -31.10 -9.64 8.39
C LEU A 400 -30.41 -11.00 8.54
N LYS A 401 -31.19 -12.09 8.59
CA LYS A 401 -30.64 -13.46 8.69
C LYS A 401 -29.73 -13.82 7.49
N ASN A 402 -29.98 -13.23 6.33
CA ASN A 402 -29.25 -13.45 5.08
C ASN A 402 -28.02 -12.54 4.93
N PHE A 403 -27.82 -11.59 5.86
CA PHE A 403 -26.66 -10.71 5.85
C PHE A 403 -25.44 -11.41 6.45
N PRO A 404 -24.22 -11.09 5.99
CA PRO A 404 -22.99 -11.54 6.65
C PRO A 404 -22.99 -11.14 8.14
N GLU A 405 -22.45 -12.00 9.01
CA GLU A 405 -22.57 -11.87 10.47
C GLU A 405 -22.11 -10.49 10.98
N ILE A 406 -20.90 -10.04 10.61
CA ILE A 406 -20.35 -8.77 11.10
C ILE A 406 -21.18 -7.56 10.62
N PRO A 407 -21.45 -7.35 9.33
CA PRO A 407 -22.32 -6.23 8.88
C PRO A 407 -23.70 -6.26 9.52
N ARG A 408 -24.29 -7.44 9.70
CA ARG A 408 -25.58 -7.63 10.36
C ARG A 408 -25.56 -7.09 11.79
N LEU A 409 -24.56 -7.51 12.58
CA LEU A 409 -24.43 -7.08 13.98
C LEU A 409 -24.13 -5.58 14.08
N ILE A 410 -23.29 -5.04 13.21
CA ILE A 410 -23.00 -3.59 13.16
C ILE A 410 -24.28 -2.81 12.84
N LEU A 411 -25.07 -3.26 11.86
CA LEU A 411 -26.33 -2.62 11.50
C LEU A 411 -27.35 -2.66 12.63
N LEU A 412 -27.46 -3.79 13.35
CA LEU A 412 -28.34 -3.94 14.52
C LEU A 412 -28.05 -2.91 15.61
N HIS A 413 -26.78 -2.60 15.90
CA HIS A 413 -26.44 -1.54 16.85
C HIS A 413 -26.93 -0.18 16.41
N SER A 414 -26.79 0.14 15.12
CA SER A 414 -27.31 1.41 14.58
C SER A 414 -28.83 1.48 14.65
N MET A 415 -29.53 0.39 14.31
CA MET A 415 -30.99 0.30 14.29
C MET A 415 -31.60 0.32 15.70
N LEU A 416 -31.02 -0.40 16.66
CA LEU A 416 -31.61 -0.59 18.00
C LEU A 416 -31.24 0.51 18.98
N ILE A 417 -30.06 1.08 18.89
CA ILE A 417 -29.53 2.02 19.88
C ILE A 417 -28.99 3.32 19.27
N GLY A 418 -29.12 3.51 17.95
CA GLY A 418 -28.79 4.75 17.27
C GLY A 418 -27.30 5.11 17.24
N LEU A 419 -26.39 4.14 17.41
CA LEU A 419 -24.95 4.39 17.36
C LEU A 419 -24.49 4.71 15.94
N ARG A 420 -23.44 5.54 15.83
CA ARG A 420 -22.75 5.71 14.55
C ARG A 420 -22.02 4.45 14.17
N ILE A 421 -22.03 4.07 12.90
CA ILE A 421 -21.34 2.87 12.41
C ILE A 421 -19.85 2.89 12.80
N SER A 422 -19.19 4.05 12.71
CA SER A 422 -17.78 4.18 13.12
C SER A 422 -17.57 3.93 14.62
N GLU A 423 -18.54 4.31 15.47
CA GLU A 423 -18.50 4.02 16.91
C GLU A 423 -18.65 2.52 17.15
N VAL A 424 -19.56 1.86 16.43
CA VAL A 424 -19.75 0.40 16.53
C VAL A 424 -18.51 -0.36 16.06
N CYS A 425 -17.90 0.06 14.93
CA CYS A 425 -16.69 -0.58 14.41
C CYS A 425 -15.49 -0.50 15.37
N THR A 426 -15.52 0.40 16.34
CA THR A 426 -14.42 0.61 17.31
C THR A 426 -14.73 0.11 18.72
N LEU A 427 -15.84 -0.61 18.91
CA LEU A 427 -16.18 -1.23 20.19
C LEU A 427 -15.10 -2.22 20.63
N LYS A 428 -14.82 -2.23 21.93
CA LYS A 428 -13.93 -3.17 22.60
C LYS A 428 -14.70 -4.31 23.26
N GLY A 429 -14.05 -5.43 23.54
CA GLY A 429 -14.71 -6.60 24.11
C GLY A 429 -15.33 -6.37 25.49
N ASP A 430 -14.82 -5.40 26.25
CA ASP A 430 -15.35 -4.98 27.55
C ASP A 430 -16.53 -4.01 27.44
N ALA A 431 -16.94 -3.61 26.23
CA ALA A 431 -17.97 -2.61 26.02
C ALA A 431 -19.34 -2.98 26.61
N TYR A 432 -19.65 -4.27 26.74
CA TYR A 432 -20.96 -4.76 27.16
C TYR A 432 -20.95 -5.16 28.62
N SER A 433 -21.83 -4.57 29.42
CA SER A 433 -21.98 -4.85 30.84
C SER A 433 -23.45 -5.07 31.24
N TRP A 434 -23.66 -5.84 32.30
CA TRP A 434 -24.96 -6.00 32.92
C TRP A 434 -24.91 -5.38 34.31
N GLN A 435 -25.84 -4.48 34.63
CA GLN A 435 -25.89 -3.81 35.92
C GLN A 435 -27.34 -3.75 36.44
N GLY A 436 -27.55 -4.35 37.60
CA GLY A 436 -28.89 -4.46 38.14
C GLY A 436 -29.79 -5.30 37.22
N ARG A 437 -30.83 -4.68 36.65
CA ARG A 437 -31.77 -5.34 35.75
C ARG A 437 -31.54 -5.00 34.29
N ASP A 438 -30.57 -4.14 33.99
CA ASP A 438 -30.39 -3.57 32.67
C ASP A 438 -29.04 -3.91 32.04
N ALA A 439 -29.07 -4.13 30.76
CA ALA A 439 -27.89 -4.29 29.93
C ALA A 439 -27.39 -2.93 29.40
N TRP A 440 -26.10 -2.73 29.38
CA TRP A 440 -25.46 -1.47 28.99
C TRP A 440 -24.33 -1.68 27.99
N ILE A 441 -24.12 -0.67 27.15
CA ILE A 441 -22.95 -0.57 26.29
C ILE A 441 -22.20 0.73 26.56
N GLN A 442 -20.88 0.64 26.67
CA GLN A 442 -19.97 1.78 26.74
C GLN A 442 -19.31 2.01 25.40
N VAL A 443 -19.41 3.23 24.88
CA VAL A 443 -18.95 3.59 23.54
C VAL A 443 -18.05 4.81 23.59
N TYR A 444 -16.87 4.73 23.00
CA TYR A 444 -16.02 5.89 22.84
C TYR A 444 -16.49 6.72 21.63
N GLN A 445 -16.81 7.98 21.86
CA GLN A 445 -17.24 8.92 20.83
C GLN A 445 -16.04 9.72 20.30
N MET A 446 -15.47 9.29 19.20
CA MET A 446 -14.28 9.92 18.60
C MET A 446 -14.44 11.45 18.38
N LYS A 447 -15.64 11.90 17.93
CA LYS A 447 -15.88 13.34 17.69
C LYS A 447 -15.90 14.16 18.97
N MET A 448 -16.37 13.58 20.08
CA MET A 448 -16.52 14.26 21.37
C MET A 448 -15.36 13.95 22.33
N ARG A 449 -14.49 13.00 21.97
CA ARG A 449 -13.36 12.49 22.78
C ARG A 449 -13.78 12.08 24.20
N THR A 450 -14.96 11.47 24.33
CA THR A 450 -15.54 11.04 25.60
C THR A 450 -16.24 9.71 25.48
N TYR A 451 -16.37 9.00 26.58
CA TYR A 451 -17.18 7.80 26.65
C TYR A 451 -18.65 8.14 26.87
N LYS A 452 -19.51 7.42 26.16
CA LYS A 452 -20.94 7.44 26.34
C LYS A 452 -21.41 6.06 26.77
N ARG A 453 -22.28 6.01 27.78
CA ARG A 453 -22.92 4.80 28.21
C ARG A 453 -24.39 4.84 27.82
N VAL A 454 -24.91 3.75 27.23
CA VAL A 454 -26.26 3.67 26.68
C VAL A 454 -26.89 2.35 27.13
N PRO A 455 -28.17 2.35 27.60
CA PRO A 455 -28.90 1.10 27.85
C PRO A 455 -29.15 0.40 26.49
N ILE A 456 -29.10 -0.92 26.50
CA ILE A 456 -29.34 -1.75 25.33
C ILE A 456 -30.39 -2.82 25.61
N PRO A 457 -31.09 -3.28 24.57
CA PRO A 457 -32.01 -4.41 24.73
C PRO A 457 -31.26 -5.68 25.17
N ASP A 458 -31.86 -6.46 26.09
CA ASP A 458 -31.31 -7.72 26.60
C ASP A 458 -30.96 -8.69 25.49
N VAL A 459 -31.79 -8.72 24.44
CA VAL A 459 -31.55 -9.60 23.29
C VAL A 459 -30.24 -9.23 22.60
N LEU A 460 -29.96 -7.94 22.39
CA LEU A 460 -28.69 -7.50 21.78
C LEU A 460 -27.51 -7.88 22.67
N TYR A 461 -27.63 -7.69 24.00
CA TYR A 461 -26.61 -8.10 24.95
C TYR A 461 -26.31 -9.60 24.85
N LYS A 462 -27.35 -10.44 24.88
CA LYS A 462 -27.19 -11.89 24.77
C LYS A 462 -26.55 -12.35 23.46
N ILE A 463 -26.96 -11.74 22.33
CA ILE A 463 -26.34 -12.01 21.02
C ILE A 463 -24.86 -11.63 21.05
N MET A 464 -24.52 -10.46 21.57
CA MET A 464 -23.14 -10.01 21.61
C MET A 464 -22.27 -10.80 22.56
N LYS A 465 -22.78 -11.24 23.71
CA LYS A 465 -22.06 -12.14 24.61
C LYS A 465 -21.70 -13.46 23.93
N ARG A 466 -22.67 -14.09 23.25
CA ARG A 466 -22.39 -15.30 22.46
C ARG A 466 -21.37 -15.06 21.34
N TYR A 467 -21.44 -13.91 20.69
CA TYR A 467 -20.48 -13.54 19.66
C TYR A 467 -19.05 -13.41 20.23
N LEU A 468 -18.89 -12.71 21.35
CA LEU A 468 -17.61 -12.55 22.04
C LEU A 468 -17.01 -13.90 22.47
N GLU A 469 -17.84 -14.78 23.04
CA GLU A 469 -17.44 -16.13 23.45
C GLU A 469 -17.06 -17.00 22.24
N LYS A 470 -17.88 -16.99 21.18
CA LYS A 470 -17.63 -17.76 19.93
C LYS A 470 -16.29 -17.45 19.29
N TYR A 471 -15.90 -16.19 19.29
CA TYR A 471 -14.67 -15.73 18.63
C TYR A 471 -13.53 -15.45 19.61
N HIS A 472 -13.68 -15.78 20.89
CA HIS A 472 -12.68 -15.60 21.95
C HIS A 472 -12.11 -14.17 22.00
N ILE A 473 -13.02 -13.16 21.93
CA ILE A 473 -12.63 -11.75 21.89
C ILE A 473 -12.31 -11.26 23.31
N GLY A 474 -11.06 -10.85 23.53
CA GLY A 474 -10.60 -10.30 24.81
C GLY A 474 -11.11 -8.88 25.08
N SER A 475 -10.95 -8.42 26.33
CA SER A 475 -11.41 -7.08 26.77
C SER A 475 -10.84 -5.95 25.92
N GLU A 476 -9.55 -6.03 25.59
CA GLU A 476 -8.83 -5.00 24.82
C GLU A 476 -8.94 -5.16 23.29
N ASP A 477 -9.50 -6.27 22.83
CA ASP A 477 -9.68 -6.53 21.42
C ASP A 477 -10.87 -5.75 20.86
N TYR A 478 -10.81 -5.46 19.56
CA TYR A 478 -12.00 -4.93 18.89
C TYR A 478 -13.06 -6.02 18.75
N VAL A 479 -14.32 -5.69 19.04
CA VAL A 479 -15.45 -6.62 18.86
C VAL A 479 -15.56 -7.06 17.40
N PHE A 480 -15.47 -6.13 16.49
CA PHE A 480 -15.48 -6.38 15.06
C PHE A 480 -14.08 -6.15 14.49
N GLN A 481 -13.43 -7.23 14.08
CA GLN A 481 -12.04 -7.20 13.63
C GLN A 481 -11.94 -7.29 12.13
N ASN A 482 -10.90 -6.65 11.58
CA ASN A 482 -10.42 -6.91 10.23
C ASN A 482 -9.46 -8.13 10.24
N LYS A 483 -9.01 -8.57 9.06
CA LYS A 483 -8.12 -9.74 8.91
C LYS A 483 -6.79 -9.65 9.68
N ARG A 484 -6.41 -8.46 10.17
CA ARG A 484 -5.16 -8.20 10.92
C ARG A 484 -5.40 -7.95 12.41
N GLY A 485 -6.59 -8.24 12.94
CA GLY A 485 -6.96 -8.01 14.34
C GLY A 485 -7.29 -6.55 14.70
N GLY A 486 -7.15 -5.60 13.77
CA GLY A 486 -7.54 -4.20 13.99
C GLY A 486 -9.05 -3.99 13.84
N ALA A 487 -9.52 -2.75 14.14
CA ALA A 487 -10.93 -2.39 14.01
C ALA A 487 -11.49 -2.66 12.59
N TYR A 488 -12.74 -3.11 12.54
CA TYR A 488 -13.44 -3.29 11.27
C TYR A 488 -13.57 -1.97 10.53
N GLN A 489 -13.25 -1.98 9.24
CA GLN A 489 -13.19 -0.74 8.48
C GLN A 489 -14.58 -0.25 8.06
N TYR A 490 -14.89 1.00 8.35
CA TYR A 490 -16.15 1.64 7.94
C TYR A 490 -16.39 1.56 6.42
N GLY A 491 -15.33 1.74 5.62
CA GLY A 491 -15.40 1.61 4.17
C GLY A 491 -15.82 0.21 3.72
N SER A 492 -15.30 -0.84 4.36
CA SER A 492 -15.67 -2.23 4.07
C SER A 492 -17.14 -2.51 4.42
N PHE A 493 -17.61 -2.01 5.57
CA PHE A 493 -19.02 -2.09 5.93
C PHE A 493 -19.90 -1.42 4.88
N LYS A 494 -19.60 -0.16 4.53
CA LYS A 494 -20.37 0.61 3.57
C LYS A 494 -20.43 -0.07 2.20
N TRP A 495 -19.31 -0.59 1.74
CA TRP A 495 -19.23 -1.31 0.46
C TRP A 495 -20.08 -2.58 0.47
N GLN A 496 -19.94 -3.43 1.49
CA GLN A 496 -20.72 -4.68 1.60
C GLN A 496 -22.22 -4.41 1.67
N MET A 497 -22.62 -3.41 2.44
CA MET A 497 -24.03 -3.04 2.55
C MET A 497 -24.59 -2.52 1.21
N LYS A 498 -23.86 -1.65 0.51
CA LYS A 498 -24.27 -1.19 -0.82
C LYS A 498 -24.40 -2.36 -1.81
N GLU A 499 -23.45 -3.28 -1.80
CA GLU A 499 -23.49 -4.46 -2.67
C GLU A 499 -24.71 -5.35 -2.37
N LEU A 500 -25.00 -5.60 -1.08
CA LEU A 500 -26.19 -6.36 -0.67
C LEU A 500 -27.49 -5.69 -1.13
N PHE A 501 -27.61 -4.40 -0.93
CA PHE A 501 -28.82 -3.67 -1.33
C PHE A 501 -28.97 -3.60 -2.86
N ASN A 502 -27.89 -3.42 -3.58
CA ASN A 502 -27.88 -3.43 -5.05
C ASN A 502 -28.26 -4.80 -5.64
N LYS A 503 -27.80 -5.90 -5.03
CA LYS A 503 -28.15 -7.26 -5.47
C LYS A 503 -29.61 -7.65 -5.16
N ARG A 504 -30.25 -6.97 -4.23
CA ARG A 504 -31.60 -7.28 -3.74
C ARG A 504 -32.55 -6.09 -3.88
N GLN A 505 -32.45 -5.34 -4.98
CA GLN A 505 -33.31 -4.17 -5.25
C GLN A 505 -34.79 -4.52 -5.35
N ASP A 506 -35.10 -5.73 -5.78
CA ASP A 506 -36.45 -6.31 -5.78
C ASP A 506 -37.08 -6.28 -4.36
N ILE A 507 -36.31 -6.59 -3.33
CA ILE A 507 -36.73 -6.61 -1.92
C ILE A 507 -36.73 -5.20 -1.34
N PHE A 508 -35.68 -4.41 -1.61
CA PHE A 508 -35.48 -3.10 -1.01
C PHE A 508 -36.07 -1.95 -1.83
N LYS A 509 -36.83 -2.23 -2.88
CA LYS A 509 -37.52 -1.24 -3.70
C LYS A 509 -36.61 -0.11 -4.23
N GLY A 510 -35.38 -0.42 -4.62
CA GLY A 510 -34.43 0.56 -5.13
C GLY A 510 -33.84 1.51 -4.07
N TYR A 511 -34.03 1.23 -2.76
CA TYR A 511 -33.44 2.04 -1.70
C TYR A 511 -31.90 2.04 -1.77
N ASP A 512 -31.30 3.22 -1.91
CA ASP A 512 -29.83 3.40 -1.84
C ASP A 512 -29.38 3.44 -0.39
N PHE A 513 -28.55 2.46 0.00
CA PHE A 513 -28.11 2.31 1.38
C PHE A 513 -27.29 3.52 1.86
N LYS A 514 -27.81 4.21 2.90
CA LYS A 514 -27.13 5.26 3.63
C LYS A 514 -27.08 4.92 5.11
N SER A 515 -25.88 4.65 5.62
CA SER A 515 -25.70 4.20 7.01
C SER A 515 -26.28 5.15 8.08
N HIS A 516 -26.39 6.43 7.76
CA HIS A 516 -26.90 7.44 8.68
C HIS A 516 -28.42 7.39 8.85
N ASP A 517 -29.16 6.91 7.85
CA ASP A 517 -30.61 6.85 7.84
C ASP A 517 -31.15 5.87 8.90
N PHE A 518 -30.35 4.86 9.27
CA PHE A 518 -30.72 3.86 10.29
C PHE A 518 -30.55 4.34 11.73
N ARG A 519 -29.99 5.52 11.93
CA ARG A 519 -29.82 6.10 13.26
C ARG A 519 -31.04 6.87 13.75
N HIS A 520 -31.87 7.35 12.83
CA HIS A 520 -33.02 8.20 13.14
C HIS A 520 -34.30 7.47 13.58
N PRO A 521 -34.56 6.20 13.24
CA PRO A 521 -35.76 5.49 13.68
C PRO A 521 -35.85 5.24 15.19
N TYR A 522 -34.80 5.48 15.96
CA TYR A 522 -34.78 5.33 17.43
C TYR A 522 -35.76 6.27 18.16
N VAL A 523 -36.45 7.15 17.45
CA VAL A 523 -37.41 8.10 18.04
C VAL A 523 -38.78 7.45 18.19
N LYS A 524 -39.05 6.90 19.38
CA LYS A 524 -40.25 6.35 20.00
C LYS A 524 -40.43 4.82 19.87
N PRO A 525 -40.34 4.10 21.00
CA PRO A 525 -40.77 2.73 21.07
C PRO A 525 -42.30 2.69 21.14
N LYS A 526 -42.96 2.77 20.02
CA LYS A 526 -44.44 2.61 19.94
C LYS A 526 -44.86 1.25 19.44
N THR A 527 -44.03 0.21 19.50
CA THR A 527 -44.52 -1.10 19.10
C THR A 527 -43.95 -2.21 19.93
N LYS A 528 -44.82 -2.79 20.77
CA LYS A 528 -44.68 -4.16 21.36
C LYS A 528 -44.29 -5.20 20.27
N LYS A 529 -44.57 -4.97 19.00
CA LYS A 529 -44.15 -5.80 17.84
C LYS A 529 -42.62 -5.93 17.67
N PHE A 530 -41.85 -4.96 18.11
CA PHE A 530 -40.37 -5.02 18.02
C PHE A 530 -39.81 -6.08 19.00
N ILE A 531 -40.31 -6.13 20.19
CA ILE A 531 -39.85 -7.09 21.21
C ILE A 531 -40.18 -8.52 20.78
N THR A 532 -41.38 -8.76 20.24
CA THR A 532 -41.82 -10.09 19.78
C THR A 532 -41.00 -10.58 18.57
N PHE A 533 -40.58 -9.70 17.68
CA PHE A 533 -39.73 -10.09 16.53
C PHE A 533 -38.35 -10.57 16.99
N PHE A 534 -37.74 -9.91 17.98
CA PHE A 534 -36.44 -10.30 18.50
C PHE A 534 -36.50 -11.50 19.43
N GLU A 535 -37.62 -11.76 20.12
CA GLU A 535 -37.85 -13.00 20.84
C GLU A 535 -37.88 -14.20 19.89
N VAL A 536 -38.53 -14.06 18.73
CA VAL A 536 -38.54 -15.08 17.67
C VAL A 536 -37.15 -15.26 17.06
N PHE A 537 -36.38 -14.18 16.90
CA PHE A 537 -35.01 -14.24 16.37
C PHE A 537 -34.02 -14.86 17.35
N GLY A 538 -34.21 -14.65 18.64
CA GLY A 538 -33.45 -15.33 19.69
C GLY A 538 -33.69 -16.85 19.75
N GLN A 539 -34.87 -17.30 19.38
CA GLN A 539 -35.24 -18.73 19.29
C GLN A 539 -34.70 -19.41 18.02
N LEU A 540 -34.53 -18.67 16.90
CA LEU A 540 -33.95 -19.18 15.63
C LEU A 540 -32.45 -19.48 15.69
N HIS A 541 -31.72 -18.93 16.67
CA HIS A 541 -30.32 -19.24 16.92
C HIS A 541 -30.10 -20.26 18.06
N SER A 542 -31.13 -20.88 18.56
CA SER A 542 -31.07 -21.96 19.58
C SER A 542 -31.15 -23.37 18.97
N CYS A 543 -31.11 -23.51 17.63
CA CYS A 543 -30.88 -24.82 17.00
C CYS A 543 -29.39 -25.05 16.74
N PRO A 544 -28.89 -26.29 16.99
CA PRO A 544 -27.48 -26.68 17.10
C PRO A 544 -26.66 -26.46 15.84
#